data_d15167ed7aad3fd65b644dca824901ed
#
_entry.id   d15167ed7aad3fd65b644dca824901ed
#
_cell.length_a   1.000
_cell.length_b   1.000
_cell.length_c   1.000
_cell.angle_alpha   90.00
_cell.angle_beta   90.00
_cell.angle_gamma   90.00
#
_symmetry.space_group_name_H-M   'P 1'
#
loop_
_entity.id
_entity.type
_entity.pdbx_description
1 polymer ?
#
loop_
_entity_poly.entity_id
_entity_poly.type
_entity_poly.pdbx_seq_one_letter_code
_entity_poly.pdbx_strand_id
1 'polypeptide(L)'
;MSANWRISSISGALIAAYFIPTWTMVAFKIMISPIHGLYERPNISVALFISDHSQLAGMATVRMAWLLALGKLTVVAFFAIFLVFLTRAAFRKGGGAGEALAMALSIGSVISFASMLMASQVGETAALRLHATELLMLLGTAIVMLTERPAVAAPQIQRPMSDLSLQQPQLLDNR
;
A
#
# COMPACT_ATOMS: atom_id res chain seq x y z
N MET A 1 4.52 0.48 30.39
CA MET A 1 4.09 -0.11 29.12
C MET A 1 4.65 0.75 28.00
N SER A 2 5.86 0.48 27.51
CA SER A 2 6.43 1.19 26.37
C SER A 2 5.75 0.66 25.11
N ALA A 3 4.87 1.45 24.52
CA ALA A 3 4.32 1.16 23.20
C ALA A 3 5.47 1.32 22.19
N ASN A 4 6.10 0.22 21.78
CA ASN A 4 7.06 0.22 20.66
C ASN A 4 6.30 0.55 19.37
N TRP A 5 6.07 1.84 19.15
CA TRP A 5 5.54 2.35 17.90
C TRP A 5 6.65 2.25 16.85
N ARG A 6 6.40 1.44 15.82
CA ARG A 6 7.29 1.40 14.65
C ARG A 6 7.13 2.70 13.87
N ILE A 7 8.21 3.22 13.31
CA ILE A 7 8.19 4.44 12.49
C ILE A 7 7.25 4.25 11.29
N SER A 8 7.24 3.05 10.69
CA SER A 8 6.31 2.70 9.61
C SER A 8 4.83 2.83 10.00
N SER A 9 4.47 2.54 11.26
CA SER A 9 3.11 2.70 11.76
C SER A 9 2.69 4.17 11.83
N ILE A 10 3.59 5.04 12.27
CA ILE A 10 3.34 6.49 12.35
C ILE A 10 3.26 7.08 10.95
N SER A 11 4.23 6.77 10.10
CA SER A 11 4.27 7.21 8.70
C SER A 11 3.02 6.73 7.94
N GLY A 12 2.65 5.45 8.10
CA GLY A 12 1.45 4.89 7.51
C GLY A 12 0.17 5.58 7.99
N ALA A 13 0.07 5.93 9.29
CA ALA A 13 -1.08 6.63 9.83
C ALA A 13 -1.19 8.07 9.27
N LEU A 14 -0.08 8.79 9.13
CA LEU A 14 -0.06 10.13 8.53
C LEU A 14 -0.51 10.10 7.06
N ILE A 15 -0.01 9.12 6.30
CA ILE A 15 -0.42 8.95 4.90
C ILE A 15 -1.89 8.55 4.81
N ALA A 16 -2.37 7.63 5.63
CA ALA A 16 -3.78 7.27 5.68
C ALA A 16 -4.67 8.49 6.00
N ALA A 17 -4.24 9.35 6.92
CA ALA A 17 -4.95 10.59 7.26
C ALA A 17 -5.08 11.56 6.08
N TYR A 18 -4.14 11.54 5.14
CA TYR A 18 -4.21 12.32 3.91
C TYR A 18 -5.04 11.62 2.82
N PHE A 19 -4.74 10.35 2.53
CA PHE A 19 -5.36 9.64 1.41
C PHE A 19 -6.83 9.29 1.64
N ILE A 20 -7.23 8.95 2.86
CA ILE A 20 -8.63 8.60 3.15
C ILE A 20 -9.58 9.75 2.77
N PRO A 21 -9.47 10.97 3.31
CA PRO A 21 -10.40 12.03 2.98
C PRO A 21 -10.27 12.47 1.51
N THR A 22 -9.04 12.65 1.00
CA THR A 22 -8.83 13.17 -0.36
C THR A 22 -9.35 12.22 -1.42
N TRP A 23 -9.00 10.95 -1.36
CA TRP A 23 -9.42 9.96 -2.36
C TRP A 23 -10.88 9.56 -2.22
N THR A 24 -11.43 9.57 -0.99
CA THR A 24 -12.87 9.37 -0.79
C THR A 24 -13.68 10.48 -1.47
N MET A 25 -13.32 11.74 -1.26
CA MET A 25 -14.00 12.87 -1.89
C MET A 25 -13.94 12.81 -3.42
N VAL A 26 -12.76 12.51 -3.97
CA VAL A 26 -12.56 12.36 -5.43
C VAL A 26 -13.40 11.20 -5.98
N ALA A 27 -13.38 10.05 -5.33
CA ALA A 27 -14.16 8.88 -5.75
C ALA A 27 -15.67 9.15 -5.68
N PHE A 28 -16.16 9.78 -4.62
CA PHE A 28 -17.57 10.15 -4.49
C PHE A 28 -18.02 11.09 -5.61
N LYS A 29 -17.23 12.08 -5.97
CA LYS A 29 -17.54 13.00 -7.07
C LYS A 29 -17.67 12.25 -8.39
N ILE A 30 -16.76 11.31 -8.68
CA ILE A 30 -16.87 10.47 -9.87
C ILE A 30 -18.14 9.59 -9.81
N MET A 31 -18.48 9.04 -8.65
CA MET A 31 -19.67 8.19 -8.50
C MET A 31 -20.97 8.95 -8.72
N ILE A 32 -21.07 10.19 -8.24
CA ILE A 32 -22.27 11.03 -8.41
C ILE A 32 -22.38 11.54 -9.85
N SER A 33 -21.28 11.98 -10.44
CA SER A 33 -21.23 12.52 -11.79
C SER A 33 -19.94 12.08 -12.49
N PRO A 34 -19.95 10.92 -13.18
CA PRO A 34 -18.72 10.30 -13.71
C PRO A 34 -17.92 11.22 -14.64
N ILE A 35 -18.60 11.90 -15.55
CA ILE A 35 -17.95 12.81 -16.50
C ILE A 35 -17.39 14.03 -15.77
N HIS A 36 -18.20 14.71 -14.95
CA HIS A 36 -17.76 15.88 -14.20
C HIS A 36 -16.61 15.57 -13.24
N GLY A 37 -16.72 14.48 -12.48
CA GLY A 37 -15.68 14.05 -11.54
C GLY A 37 -14.38 13.64 -12.23
N LEU A 38 -14.45 13.14 -13.48
CA LEU A 38 -13.26 12.80 -14.26
C LEU A 38 -12.54 14.07 -14.76
N TYR A 39 -13.28 15.13 -15.09
CA TYR A 39 -12.70 16.41 -15.54
C TYR A 39 -12.30 17.35 -14.39
N GLU A 40 -12.45 16.93 -13.12
CA GLU A 40 -11.85 17.69 -12.01
C GLU A 40 -10.33 17.57 -11.97
N ARG A 41 -9.68 18.59 -11.39
CA ARG A 41 -8.20 18.70 -11.31
C ARG A 41 -7.46 17.41 -10.95
N PRO A 42 -7.88 16.60 -9.95
CA PRO A 42 -7.15 15.38 -9.60
C PRO A 42 -7.21 14.30 -10.67
N ASN A 43 -8.17 14.34 -11.59
CA ASN A 43 -8.40 13.29 -12.57
C ASN A 43 -8.31 13.81 -14.01
N ILE A 44 -8.10 15.12 -14.21
CA ILE A 44 -8.13 15.77 -15.52
C ILE A 44 -7.15 15.15 -16.53
N SER A 45 -6.01 14.68 -16.06
CA SER A 45 -5.03 13.99 -16.88
C SER A 45 -5.57 12.68 -17.47
N VAL A 46 -6.35 11.95 -16.68
CA VAL A 46 -6.99 10.70 -17.12
C VAL A 46 -8.09 11.02 -18.15
N ALA A 47 -8.89 12.08 -17.89
CA ALA A 47 -9.93 12.52 -18.81
C ALA A 47 -9.36 12.92 -20.18
N LEU A 48 -8.34 13.78 -20.19
CA LEU A 48 -7.69 14.23 -21.40
C LEU A 48 -6.99 13.10 -22.16
N PHE A 49 -6.30 12.21 -21.44
CA PHE A 49 -5.68 11.03 -22.05
C PHE A 49 -6.72 10.13 -22.74
N ILE A 50 -7.86 9.90 -22.11
CA ILE A 50 -8.95 9.12 -22.71
C ILE A 50 -9.51 9.83 -23.94
N SER A 51 -9.72 11.14 -23.87
CA SER A 51 -10.24 11.95 -24.99
C SER A 51 -9.27 11.93 -26.18
N ASP A 52 -8.00 12.19 -25.95
CA ASP A 52 -7.03 12.48 -27.00
C ASP A 52 -6.41 11.21 -27.61
N HIS A 53 -6.16 10.20 -26.78
CA HIS A 53 -5.43 9.01 -27.23
C HIS A 53 -6.33 7.79 -27.40
N SER A 54 -7.36 7.63 -26.59
CA SER A 54 -8.16 6.40 -26.59
C SER A 54 -9.44 6.53 -27.43
N GLN A 55 -9.88 7.76 -27.71
CA GLN A 55 -11.13 8.08 -28.45
C GLN A 55 -12.32 7.18 -28.05
N LEU A 56 -12.42 6.86 -26.76
CA LEU A 56 -13.42 5.95 -26.26
C LEU A 56 -14.83 6.56 -26.38
N ALA A 57 -15.77 5.74 -26.79
CA ALA A 57 -17.19 6.12 -26.77
C ALA A 57 -17.63 6.49 -25.35
N GLY A 58 -18.60 7.40 -25.20
CA GLY A 58 -19.01 7.97 -23.91
C GLY A 58 -19.29 6.92 -22.81
N MET A 59 -19.87 5.76 -23.16
CA MET A 59 -20.09 4.66 -22.21
C MET A 59 -18.80 4.01 -21.72
N ALA A 60 -17.78 3.92 -22.56
CA ALA A 60 -16.50 3.37 -22.15
C ALA A 60 -15.77 4.36 -21.21
N THR A 61 -15.85 5.67 -21.48
CA THR A 61 -15.32 6.70 -20.58
C THR A 61 -15.97 6.64 -19.19
N VAL A 62 -17.29 6.45 -19.13
CA VAL A 62 -18.01 6.29 -17.85
C VAL A 62 -17.52 5.04 -17.10
N ARG A 63 -17.32 3.91 -17.79
CA ARG A 63 -16.78 2.69 -17.17
C ARG A 63 -15.39 2.90 -16.62
N MET A 64 -14.50 3.57 -17.35
CA MET A 64 -13.14 3.89 -16.89
C MET A 64 -13.19 4.81 -15.67
N ALA A 65 -14.07 5.80 -15.63
CA ALA A 65 -14.27 6.64 -14.45
C ALA A 65 -14.69 5.82 -13.22
N TRP A 66 -15.63 4.90 -13.38
CA TRP A 66 -16.06 3.99 -12.30
C TRP A 66 -14.91 3.09 -11.82
N LEU A 67 -14.11 2.54 -12.73
CA LEU A 67 -12.95 1.73 -12.36
C LEU A 67 -11.91 2.53 -11.58
N LEU A 68 -11.67 3.78 -11.98
CA LEU A 68 -10.78 4.68 -11.24
C LEU A 68 -11.32 4.98 -9.84
N ALA A 69 -12.63 5.28 -9.71
CA ALA A 69 -13.26 5.51 -8.43
C ALA A 69 -13.19 4.28 -7.53
N LEU A 70 -13.48 3.09 -8.07
CA LEU A 70 -13.39 1.83 -7.34
C LEU A 70 -11.96 1.53 -6.89
N GLY A 71 -10.96 1.76 -7.74
CA GLY A 71 -9.56 1.61 -7.39
C GLY A 71 -9.15 2.51 -6.22
N LYS A 72 -9.55 3.80 -6.26
CA LYS A 72 -9.30 4.75 -5.17
C LYS A 72 -10.00 4.33 -3.87
N LEU A 73 -11.26 3.88 -3.93
CA LEU A 73 -12.00 3.39 -2.76
C LEU A 73 -11.38 2.12 -2.17
N THR A 74 -10.86 1.25 -3.01
CA THR A 74 -10.13 0.04 -2.56
C THR A 74 -8.90 0.42 -1.73
N VAL A 75 -8.13 1.39 -2.18
CA VAL A 75 -6.97 1.91 -1.42
C VAL A 75 -7.42 2.54 -0.09
N VAL A 76 -8.48 3.35 -0.12
CA VAL A 76 -9.07 3.94 1.09
C VAL A 76 -9.51 2.85 2.08
N ALA A 77 -10.15 1.78 1.60
CA ALA A 77 -10.56 0.67 2.43
C ALA A 77 -9.36 -0.02 3.11
N PHE A 78 -8.27 -0.28 2.38
CA PHE A 78 -7.06 -0.86 2.96
C PHE A 78 -6.39 0.06 3.98
N PHE A 79 -6.36 1.37 3.74
CA PHE A 79 -5.88 2.33 4.75
C PHE A 79 -6.78 2.36 5.99
N ALA A 80 -8.10 2.29 5.83
CA ALA A 80 -9.04 2.22 6.94
C ALA A 80 -8.86 0.93 7.76
N ILE A 81 -8.71 -0.23 7.10
CA ILE A 81 -8.41 -1.51 7.74
C ILE A 81 -7.08 -1.42 8.51
N PHE A 82 -6.05 -0.84 7.91
CA PHE A 82 -4.77 -0.61 8.56
C PHE A 82 -4.94 0.21 9.85
N LEU A 83 -5.68 1.32 9.82
CA LEU A 83 -5.93 2.15 11.00
C LEU A 83 -6.71 1.39 12.09
N VAL A 84 -7.72 0.60 11.71
CA VAL A 84 -8.46 -0.25 12.66
C VAL A 84 -7.54 -1.29 13.29
N PHE A 85 -6.66 -1.92 12.53
CA PHE A 85 -5.72 -2.89 13.06
C PHE A 85 -4.63 -2.24 13.94
N LEU A 86 -4.26 -1.00 13.63
CA LEU A 86 -3.30 -0.25 14.44
C LEU A 86 -3.83 0.04 15.85
N THR A 87 -5.15 0.28 15.99
CA THR A 87 -5.77 0.55 17.29
C THR A 87 -5.96 -0.73 18.13
N ARG A 88 -6.04 -1.90 17.51
CA ARG A 88 -6.26 -3.17 18.20
C ARG A 88 -4.93 -3.89 18.50
N ALA A 89 -4.58 -4.01 19.78
CA ALA A 89 -3.32 -4.61 20.23
C ALA A 89 -3.12 -6.06 19.75
N ALA A 90 -4.20 -6.84 19.62
CA ALA A 90 -4.16 -8.23 19.14
C ALA A 90 -3.66 -8.35 17.69
N PHE A 91 -4.15 -7.50 16.81
CA PHE A 91 -3.77 -7.49 15.38
C PHE A 91 -2.39 -6.88 15.13
N ARG A 92 -1.93 -5.98 16.01
CA ARG A 92 -0.57 -5.44 15.95
C ARG A 92 0.52 -6.49 16.09
N LYS A 93 0.28 -7.53 16.94
CA LYS A 93 1.22 -8.63 17.15
C LYS A 93 1.21 -9.65 16.00
N GLY A 94 0.10 -9.79 15.29
CA GLY A 94 -0.09 -10.76 14.21
C GLY A 94 0.37 -10.32 12.82
N GLY A 95 0.89 -9.10 12.64
CA GLY A 95 1.40 -8.63 11.33
C GLY A 95 0.34 -8.13 10.35
N GLY A 96 -0.95 -8.37 10.57
CA GLY A 96 -2.03 -8.02 9.64
C GLY A 96 -2.14 -6.53 9.31
N ALA A 97 -1.75 -5.64 10.24
CA ALA A 97 -1.69 -4.21 9.96
C ALA A 97 -0.65 -3.88 8.88
N GLY A 98 0.51 -4.56 8.90
CA GLY A 98 1.54 -4.37 7.89
C GLY A 98 1.11 -4.84 6.50
N GLU A 99 0.35 -5.93 6.41
CA GLU A 99 -0.17 -6.43 5.15
C GLU A 99 -1.21 -5.49 4.53
N ALA A 100 -2.15 -4.98 5.34
CA ALA A 100 -3.13 -4.00 4.87
C ALA A 100 -2.45 -2.71 4.38
N LEU A 101 -1.44 -2.23 5.10
CA LEU A 101 -0.64 -1.07 4.67
C LEU A 101 0.09 -1.37 3.36
N ALA A 102 0.74 -2.54 3.23
CA ALA A 102 1.44 -2.92 2.00
C ALA A 102 0.51 -2.96 0.78
N MET A 103 -0.70 -3.50 0.94
CA MET A 103 -1.71 -3.52 -0.13
C MET A 103 -2.15 -2.11 -0.52
N ALA A 104 -2.43 -1.24 0.46
CA ALA A 104 -2.78 0.16 0.20
C ALA A 104 -1.67 0.89 -0.56
N LEU A 105 -0.42 0.75 -0.11
CA LEU A 105 0.74 1.38 -0.74
C LEU A 105 0.96 0.85 -2.17
N SER A 106 0.85 -0.45 -2.39
CA SER A 106 1.07 -1.06 -3.71
C SER A 106 0.03 -0.60 -4.72
N ILE A 107 -1.26 -0.74 -4.40
CA ILE A 107 -2.35 -0.35 -5.30
C ILE A 107 -2.35 1.17 -5.51
N GLY A 108 -2.15 1.95 -4.43
CA GLY A 108 -2.07 3.40 -4.50
C GLY A 108 -0.92 3.88 -5.39
N SER A 109 0.26 3.27 -5.27
CA SER A 109 1.41 3.60 -6.12
C SER A 109 1.15 3.31 -7.59
N VAL A 110 0.48 2.20 -7.91
CA VAL A 110 0.12 1.87 -9.31
C VAL A 110 -0.85 2.91 -9.87
N ILE A 111 -1.88 3.30 -9.12
CA ILE A 111 -2.86 4.32 -9.56
C ILE A 111 -2.18 5.67 -9.75
N SER A 112 -1.38 6.14 -8.77
CA SER A 112 -0.67 7.42 -8.86
C SER A 112 0.35 7.42 -9.99
N PHE A 113 1.09 6.32 -10.20
CA PHE A 113 2.04 6.19 -11.29
C PHE A 113 1.36 6.22 -12.66
N ALA A 114 0.26 5.46 -12.84
CA ALA A 114 -0.51 5.48 -14.08
C ALA A 114 -1.06 6.88 -14.38
N SER A 115 -1.63 7.56 -13.37
CA SER A 115 -2.13 8.93 -13.51
C SER A 115 -1.03 9.93 -13.83
N MET A 116 0.17 9.74 -13.24
CA MET A 116 1.36 10.55 -13.53
C MET A 116 1.81 10.39 -14.99
N LEU A 117 1.84 9.13 -15.49
CA LEU A 117 2.18 8.88 -16.90
C LEU A 117 1.18 9.53 -17.85
N MET A 118 -0.12 9.41 -17.57
CA MET A 118 -1.16 10.08 -18.37
C MET A 118 -0.99 11.61 -18.35
N ALA A 119 -0.71 12.18 -17.16
CA ALA A 119 -0.43 13.62 -17.02
C ALA A 119 0.78 14.08 -17.85
N SER A 120 1.82 13.26 -17.90
CA SER A 120 3.01 13.52 -18.71
C SER A 120 2.70 13.50 -20.20
N GLN A 121 1.86 12.56 -20.67
CA GLN A 121 1.49 12.44 -22.08
C GLN A 121 0.64 13.61 -22.59
N VAL A 122 -0.29 14.09 -21.75
CA VAL A 122 -1.18 15.22 -22.10
C VAL A 122 -0.57 16.60 -21.77
N GLY A 123 0.62 16.64 -21.15
CA GLY A 123 1.30 17.88 -20.80
C GLY A 123 0.69 18.64 -19.62
N GLU A 124 -0.17 18.01 -18.81
CA GLU A 124 -0.84 18.65 -17.68
C GLU A 124 0.08 18.69 -16.45
N THR A 125 0.84 19.79 -16.33
CA THR A 125 1.90 19.93 -15.32
C THR A 125 1.37 19.98 -13.88
N ALA A 126 0.17 20.49 -13.65
CA ALA A 126 -0.42 20.55 -12.30
C ALA A 126 -0.80 19.16 -11.81
N ALA A 127 -1.44 18.35 -12.65
CA ALA A 127 -1.75 16.95 -12.35
C ALA A 127 -0.48 16.09 -12.20
N LEU A 128 0.53 16.34 -13.05
CA LEU A 128 1.83 15.67 -12.97
C LEU A 128 2.49 15.87 -11.60
N ARG A 129 2.54 17.12 -11.12
CA ARG A 129 3.12 17.45 -9.79
C ARG A 129 2.32 16.79 -8.66
N LEU A 130 0.99 16.81 -8.75
CA LEU A 130 0.13 16.18 -7.74
C LEU A 130 0.42 14.68 -7.63
N HIS A 131 0.36 13.95 -8.74
CA HIS A 131 0.56 12.50 -8.72
C HIS A 131 2.01 12.10 -8.44
N ALA A 132 3.00 12.90 -8.83
CA ALA A 132 4.40 12.69 -8.45
C ALA A 132 4.58 12.81 -6.93
N THR A 133 3.95 13.81 -6.30
CA THR A 133 4.01 13.99 -4.83
C THR A 133 3.30 12.84 -4.12
N GLU A 134 2.12 12.41 -4.58
CA GLU A 134 1.41 11.25 -4.04
C GLU A 134 2.28 9.99 -4.13
N LEU A 135 2.88 9.76 -5.30
CA LEU A 135 3.75 8.60 -5.52
C LEU A 135 4.98 8.62 -4.60
N LEU A 136 5.64 9.78 -4.45
CA LEU A 136 6.78 9.92 -3.54
C LEU A 136 6.40 9.63 -2.09
N MET A 137 5.25 10.10 -1.62
CA MET A 137 4.76 9.80 -0.27
C MET A 137 4.51 8.30 -0.08
N LEU A 138 3.86 7.65 -1.04
CA LEU A 138 3.57 6.22 -0.99
C LEU A 138 4.85 5.37 -1.02
N LEU A 139 5.77 5.66 -1.95
CA LEU A 139 7.05 4.96 -2.06
C LEU A 139 7.96 5.21 -0.86
N GLY A 140 8.02 6.44 -0.35
CA GLY A 140 8.78 6.77 0.86
C GLY A 140 8.31 5.93 2.06
N THR A 141 6.99 5.81 2.25
CA THR A 141 6.44 4.95 3.31
C THR A 141 6.72 3.47 3.07
N ALA A 142 6.65 3.01 1.82
CA ALA A 142 6.99 1.63 1.49
C ALA A 142 8.45 1.31 1.81
N ILE A 143 9.38 2.23 1.51
CA ILE A 143 10.80 2.07 1.86
C ILE A 143 10.98 1.97 3.37
N VAL A 144 10.37 2.89 4.15
CA VAL A 144 10.42 2.84 5.61
C VAL A 144 9.88 1.50 6.14
N MET A 145 8.78 1.02 5.59
CA MET A 145 8.19 -0.26 5.96
C MET A 145 9.12 -1.45 5.65
N LEU A 146 9.82 -1.42 4.52
CA LEU A 146 10.76 -2.47 4.12
C LEU A 146 12.02 -2.49 5.00
N THR A 147 12.54 -1.31 5.36
CA THR A 147 13.73 -1.20 6.22
C THR A 147 13.48 -1.65 7.65
N GLU A 148 12.24 -1.55 8.14
CA GLU A 148 11.85 -2.00 9.47
C GLU A 148 11.50 -3.49 9.56
N ARG A 149 11.38 -4.20 8.44
CA ARG A 149 11.18 -5.66 8.48
C ARG A 149 12.42 -6.28 9.10
N PRO A 150 12.32 -7.01 10.24
CA PRO A 150 13.47 -7.77 10.71
C PRO A 150 13.88 -8.71 9.58
N ALA A 151 15.18 -8.74 9.28
CA ALA A 151 15.74 -9.72 8.37
C ALA A 151 15.16 -11.07 8.79
N VAL A 152 14.46 -11.75 7.87
CA VAL A 152 13.94 -13.08 8.12
C VAL A 152 15.13 -13.87 8.65
N ALA A 153 15.07 -14.25 9.93
CA ALA A 153 16.12 -15.07 10.53
C ALA A 153 16.30 -16.24 9.59
N ALA A 154 17.49 -16.34 8.99
CA ALA A 154 17.83 -17.48 8.15
C ALA A 154 17.40 -18.72 8.91
N PRO A 155 16.71 -19.69 8.27
CA PRO A 155 16.27 -20.86 8.96
C PRO A 155 17.48 -21.39 9.70
N GLN A 156 17.41 -21.35 11.02
CA GLN A 156 18.41 -22.02 11.84
C GLN A 156 18.31 -23.46 11.40
N ILE A 157 19.25 -23.87 10.55
CA ILE A 157 19.53 -25.28 10.34
C ILE A 157 19.82 -25.76 11.76
N GLN A 158 18.78 -26.30 12.39
CA GLN A 158 18.97 -27.10 13.60
C GLN A 158 19.97 -28.15 13.17
N ARG A 159 21.26 -27.87 13.44
CA ARG A 159 22.24 -28.94 13.44
C ARG A 159 21.66 -29.95 14.39
N PRO A 160 21.37 -31.18 13.93
CA PRO A 160 21.07 -32.23 14.86
C PRO A 160 22.30 -32.25 15.76
N MET A 161 22.14 -31.79 16.99
CA MET A 161 23.13 -32.09 18.03
C MET A 161 23.11 -33.61 18.10
N SER A 162 24.03 -34.16 17.33
CA SER A 162 24.41 -35.53 17.37
C SER A 162 24.43 -35.96 18.81
N ASP A 163 23.58 -36.93 19.11
CA ASP A 163 23.65 -37.86 20.22
C ASP A 163 25.00 -38.59 20.26
N LEU A 164 26.10 -37.85 20.39
CA LEU A 164 27.44 -38.40 20.45
C LEU A 164 28.03 -38.38 21.88
N SER A 165 27.25 -38.05 22.87
CA SER A 165 27.72 -38.00 24.25
C SER A 165 27.16 -39.06 25.21
N LEU A 166 26.43 -40.08 24.74
CA LEU A 166 25.89 -41.08 25.60
C LEU A 166 26.27 -42.53 25.23
N GLN A 167 27.42 -42.74 24.61
CA GLN A 167 28.08 -44.04 24.62
C GLN A 167 29.37 -43.95 25.40
N GLN A 168 29.26 -43.66 26.68
CA GLN A 168 30.29 -43.99 27.61
C GLN A 168 30.16 -45.48 27.94
N PRO A 169 31.08 -46.35 27.54
CA PRO A 169 31.02 -47.76 27.88
C PRO A 169 31.18 -47.90 29.40
N GLN A 170 30.18 -48.41 30.06
CA GLN A 170 30.31 -49.01 31.37
C GLN A 170 31.14 -50.27 31.20
N LEU A 171 32.45 -50.10 31.22
CA LEU A 171 33.42 -51.19 31.39
C LEU A 171 33.95 -51.10 32.81
N LEU A 172 33.67 -52.17 33.51
CA LEU A 172 34.44 -52.66 34.65
C LEU A 172 34.17 -51.98 36.00
N ASP A 173 33.29 -52.60 36.77
CA ASP A 173 33.81 -53.04 38.06
C ASP A 173 33.16 -54.37 38.42
N ASN A 174 33.91 -55.40 38.20
CA ASN A 174 33.68 -56.75 38.69
C ASN A 174 34.92 -57.17 39.44
N ARG A 175 35.01 -56.78 40.73
CA ARG A 175 35.77 -57.54 41.76
C ARG A 175 35.27 -57.23 43.16
#